data_86a1f1543abf913c11ef6ec91ea7fd02
#
_entry.id   86a1f1543abf913c11ef6ec91ea7fd02
#
_cell.length_a   1.000
_cell.length_b   1.000
_cell.length_c   1.000
_cell.angle_alpha   90.00
_cell.angle_beta   90.00
_cell.angle_gamma   90.00
#
_symmetry.space_group_name_H-M   'P 1'
#
loop_
_entity.id
_entity.type
_entity.pdbx_description
1 polymer ?
#
loop_
_entity_poly.entity_id
_entity_poly.type
_entity_poly.pdbx_seq_one_letter_code
_entity_poly.pdbx_strand_id
1 'polypeptide(L)'
;MGEIPTIKPRRKGRSGMQAMLIPSQQMVAEQIRSAPEGVLTEVGTLRRRLAAQYGADACCPVTVQRHLRAIAELSYGALEKGEPVSTVTPYWRMVDPASLLAKRLAGGPTFIRERLAAEGRE
;
A
#
# COMPACT_ATOMS: atom_id res chain seq x y z
N MET A 1 18.45 -12.07 2.36
CA MET A 1 18.29 -12.00 0.91
C MET A 1 16.99 -11.33 0.54
N GLY A 2 17.06 -10.40 -0.40
CA GLY A 2 15.84 -9.72 -0.87
C GLY A 2 15.07 -10.60 -1.84
N GLU A 3 13.82 -10.24 -2.06
CA GLU A 3 12.99 -10.88 -3.06
C GLU A 3 13.49 -10.55 -4.46
N ILE A 4 13.34 -11.51 -5.36
CA ILE A 4 13.59 -11.26 -6.78
C ILE A 4 12.33 -10.61 -7.35
N PRO A 5 12.41 -9.38 -7.86
CA PRO A 5 11.21 -8.70 -8.35
C PRO A 5 10.69 -9.34 -9.64
N THR A 6 9.37 -9.43 -9.74
CA THR A 6 8.72 -9.86 -10.98
C THR A 6 8.45 -8.63 -11.82
N ILE A 7 9.10 -8.56 -12.98
CA ILE A 7 8.94 -7.45 -13.91
C ILE A 7 8.49 -8.01 -15.26
N LYS A 8 7.35 -7.51 -15.74
CA LYS A 8 6.76 -7.97 -16.99
C LYS A 8 6.68 -6.85 -18.00
N PRO A 9 6.86 -7.14 -19.28
CA PRO A 9 6.62 -6.15 -20.33
C PRO A 9 5.14 -5.82 -20.40
N ARG A 10 4.83 -4.55 -20.62
CA ARG A 10 3.47 -4.06 -20.79
C ARG A 10 3.45 -3.07 -21.95
N ARG A 11 2.45 -3.17 -22.81
CA ARG A 11 2.26 -2.21 -23.88
C ARG A 11 1.77 -0.89 -23.31
N LYS A 12 2.43 0.20 -23.72
CA LYS A 12 2.03 1.55 -23.32
C LYS A 12 1.67 2.35 -24.56
N GLY A 13 0.36 2.49 -24.86
CA GLY A 13 -0.14 3.23 -26.00
C GLY A 13 0.46 2.72 -27.30
N ARG A 14 0.75 3.64 -28.23
CA ARG A 14 1.32 3.32 -29.53
C ARG A 14 2.85 3.31 -29.54
N SER A 15 3.47 3.81 -28.47
CA SER A 15 4.89 4.14 -28.49
C SER A 15 5.81 3.04 -28.00
N GLY A 16 5.28 1.90 -27.60
CA GLY A 16 6.15 0.78 -27.27
C GLY A 16 5.85 0.06 -25.98
N MET A 17 6.86 -0.62 -25.46
CA MET A 17 6.77 -1.47 -24.29
C MET A 17 7.30 -0.77 -23.06
N GLN A 18 6.75 -1.13 -21.93
CA GLN A 18 7.11 -0.60 -20.64
C GLN A 18 7.36 -1.79 -19.70
N ALA A 19 8.40 -1.70 -18.88
CA ALA A 19 8.67 -2.72 -17.86
C ALA A 19 7.80 -2.43 -16.64
N MET A 20 6.89 -3.35 -16.32
CA MET A 20 5.95 -3.18 -15.21
C MET A 20 6.28 -4.14 -14.07
N LEU A 21 6.53 -3.58 -12.89
CA LEU A 21 6.74 -4.35 -11.68
C LEU A 21 5.43 -4.96 -11.20
N ILE A 22 5.46 -6.24 -10.90
CA ILE A 22 4.37 -6.93 -10.20
C ILE A 22 4.86 -7.17 -8.78
N PRO A 23 4.52 -6.32 -7.82
CA PRO A 23 5.08 -6.41 -6.48
C PRO A 23 4.48 -7.56 -5.68
N SER A 24 5.24 -8.08 -4.72
CA SER A 24 4.73 -9.02 -3.74
C SER A 24 4.03 -8.26 -2.63
N GLN A 25 3.25 -8.98 -1.82
CA GLN A 25 2.61 -8.38 -0.65
C GLN A 25 3.63 -7.81 0.33
N GLN A 26 4.75 -8.51 0.53
CA GLN A 26 5.82 -8.05 1.42
C GLN A 26 6.43 -6.74 0.93
N MET A 27 6.67 -6.60 -0.37
CA MET A 27 7.19 -5.36 -0.95
C MET A 27 6.25 -4.18 -0.68
N VAL A 28 4.96 -4.40 -0.84
CA VAL A 28 3.95 -3.37 -0.57
C VAL A 28 3.94 -3.01 0.93
N ALA A 29 3.96 -4.03 1.79
CA ALA A 29 3.97 -3.81 3.24
C ALA A 29 5.18 -3.01 3.71
N GLU A 30 6.36 -3.29 3.16
CA GLU A 30 7.57 -2.55 3.51
C GLU A 30 7.48 -1.07 3.12
N GLN A 31 6.91 -0.77 1.95
CA GLN A 31 6.69 0.62 1.54
C GLN A 31 5.71 1.33 2.46
N ILE A 32 4.67 0.63 2.90
CA ILE A 32 3.70 1.20 3.84
C ILE A 32 4.38 1.55 5.16
N ARG A 33 5.21 0.64 5.68
CA ARG A 33 5.93 0.89 6.93
C ARG A 33 6.89 2.06 6.85
N SER A 34 7.41 2.34 5.66
CA SER A 34 8.30 3.47 5.42
C SER A 34 7.57 4.81 5.30
N ALA A 35 6.26 4.80 5.21
CA ALA A 35 5.48 6.02 5.06
C ALA A 35 5.43 6.79 6.38
N PRO A 36 5.41 8.14 6.32
CA PRO A 36 5.37 8.95 7.54
C PRO A 36 4.05 8.79 8.30
N GLU A 37 4.13 8.83 9.62
CA GLU A 37 2.97 8.74 10.49
C GLU A 37 2.09 9.98 10.37
N GLY A 38 0.78 9.78 10.45
CA GLY A 38 -0.19 10.87 10.47
C GLY A 38 -0.36 11.63 9.16
N VAL A 39 0.30 11.18 8.10
CA VAL A 39 0.27 11.84 6.79
C VAL A 39 -0.23 10.84 5.76
N LEU A 40 -1.17 11.30 4.93
CA LEU A 40 -1.64 10.47 3.83
C LEU A 40 -0.58 10.40 2.72
N THR A 41 -0.18 9.17 2.39
CA THR A 41 0.64 8.91 1.20
C THR A 41 -0.25 8.22 0.17
N GLU A 42 -0.43 8.85 -0.97
CA GLU A 42 -1.29 8.28 -2.00
C GLU A 42 -0.73 6.97 -2.58
N VAL A 43 -1.62 6.07 -2.95
CA VAL A 43 -1.22 4.78 -3.54
C VAL A 43 -0.37 4.97 -4.79
N GLY A 44 -0.65 6.01 -5.57
CA GLY A 44 0.17 6.36 -6.74
C GLY A 44 1.62 6.65 -6.38
N THR A 45 1.86 7.32 -5.26
CA THR A 45 3.21 7.60 -4.76
C THR A 45 3.90 6.30 -4.37
N LEU A 46 3.20 5.40 -3.69
CA LEU A 46 3.73 4.09 -3.32
C LEU A 46 4.15 3.32 -4.57
N ARG A 47 3.32 3.31 -5.60
CA ARG A 47 3.63 2.62 -6.85
C ARG A 47 4.86 3.19 -7.54
N ARG A 48 5.00 4.52 -7.57
CA ARG A 48 6.16 5.18 -8.17
C ARG A 48 7.45 4.83 -7.42
N ARG A 49 7.39 4.81 -6.10
CA ARG A 49 8.55 4.45 -5.26
C ARG A 49 8.97 3.00 -5.48
N LEU A 50 8.00 2.08 -5.57
CA LEU A 50 8.30 0.68 -5.84
C LEU A 50 8.94 0.50 -7.22
N ALA A 51 8.38 1.14 -8.25
CA ALA A 51 8.94 1.06 -9.58
C ALA A 51 10.38 1.57 -9.61
N ALA A 52 10.64 2.71 -8.98
CA ALA A 52 11.97 3.29 -8.92
C ALA A 52 12.96 2.38 -8.17
N GLN A 53 12.52 1.82 -7.05
CA GLN A 53 13.36 0.95 -6.22
C GLN A 53 13.84 -0.29 -6.97
N TYR A 54 13.00 -0.85 -7.82
CA TYR A 54 13.30 -2.09 -8.54
C TYR A 54 13.64 -1.87 -10.01
N GLY A 55 13.86 -0.61 -10.41
CA GLY A 55 14.30 -0.31 -11.77
C GLY A 55 13.26 -0.56 -12.86
N ALA A 56 11.98 -0.51 -12.51
CA ALA A 56 10.88 -0.68 -13.46
C ALA A 56 10.32 0.67 -13.90
N ASP A 57 9.64 0.69 -15.04
CA ASP A 57 9.01 1.91 -15.55
C ASP A 57 7.69 2.22 -14.85
N ALA A 58 7.01 1.18 -14.35
CA ALA A 58 5.73 1.31 -13.66
C ALA A 58 5.55 0.16 -12.69
N CYS A 59 4.55 0.29 -11.81
CA CYS A 59 4.15 -0.75 -10.87
C CYS A 59 2.65 -1.03 -11.07
N CYS A 60 2.29 -2.32 -11.12
CA CYS A 60 0.92 -2.75 -11.43
C CYS A 60 -0.09 -2.26 -10.39
N PRO A 61 -1.06 -1.41 -10.80
CA PRO A 61 -2.03 -0.87 -9.84
C PRO A 61 -2.99 -1.92 -9.29
N VAL A 62 -3.39 -2.88 -10.11
CA VAL A 62 -4.32 -3.94 -9.70
C VAL A 62 -3.68 -4.81 -8.63
N THR A 63 -2.43 -5.20 -8.82
CA THR A 63 -1.70 -6.03 -7.87
C THR A 63 -1.48 -5.29 -6.54
N VAL A 64 -1.11 -4.00 -6.60
CA VAL A 64 -0.93 -3.19 -5.40
C VAL A 64 -2.23 -3.11 -4.61
N GLN A 65 -3.36 -2.84 -5.25
CA GLN A 65 -4.64 -2.77 -4.56
C GLN A 65 -5.04 -4.10 -3.93
N ARG A 66 -4.78 -5.21 -4.62
CA ARG A 66 -5.06 -6.55 -4.10
C ARG A 66 -4.25 -6.80 -2.83
N HIS A 67 -2.97 -6.49 -2.86
CA HIS A 67 -2.11 -6.67 -1.69
C HIS A 67 -2.48 -5.73 -0.55
N LEU A 68 -2.83 -4.48 -0.87
CA LEU A 68 -3.26 -3.52 0.13
C LEU A 68 -4.51 -4.00 0.87
N ARG A 69 -5.47 -4.58 0.15
CA ARG A 69 -6.67 -5.15 0.77
C ARG A 69 -6.34 -6.33 1.68
N ALA A 70 -5.46 -7.23 1.22
CA ALA A 70 -5.02 -8.36 2.03
C ALA A 70 -4.30 -7.90 3.29
N ILE A 71 -3.41 -6.91 3.16
CA ILE A 71 -2.68 -6.33 4.29
C ILE A 71 -3.66 -5.71 5.29
N ALA A 72 -4.68 -4.99 4.79
CA ALA A 72 -5.69 -4.38 5.64
C ALA A 72 -6.47 -5.43 6.43
N GLU A 73 -6.87 -6.53 5.80
CA GLU A 73 -7.58 -7.62 6.47
C GLU A 73 -6.74 -8.23 7.58
N LEU A 74 -5.47 -8.51 7.30
CA LEU A 74 -4.56 -9.10 8.29
C LEU A 74 -4.30 -8.15 9.44
N SER A 75 -4.05 -6.87 9.14
CA SER A 75 -3.73 -5.87 10.16
C SER A 75 -4.92 -5.57 11.07
N TYR A 76 -6.07 -5.36 10.46
CA TYR A 76 -7.29 -5.08 11.22
C TYR A 76 -7.70 -6.28 12.07
N GLY A 77 -7.61 -7.49 11.51
CA GLY A 77 -7.91 -8.71 12.25
C GLY A 77 -6.99 -8.89 13.46
N ALA A 78 -5.72 -8.58 13.32
CA ALA A 78 -4.76 -8.65 14.43
C ALA A 78 -5.13 -7.64 15.53
N LEU A 79 -5.49 -6.41 15.14
CA LEU A 79 -5.92 -5.39 16.10
C LEU A 79 -7.18 -5.80 16.86
N GLU A 80 -8.12 -6.44 16.17
CA GLU A 80 -9.34 -6.95 16.81
C GLU A 80 -9.03 -8.03 17.84
N LYS A 81 -7.95 -8.75 17.65
CA LYS A 81 -7.50 -9.77 18.61
C LYS A 81 -6.70 -9.19 19.76
N GLY A 82 -6.51 -7.90 19.80
CA GLY A 82 -5.81 -7.21 20.87
C GLY A 82 -4.32 -7.02 20.64
N GLU A 83 -3.81 -7.25 19.44
CA GLU A 83 -2.39 -7.02 19.16
C GLU A 83 -2.06 -5.52 19.14
N PRO A 84 -0.84 -5.14 19.58
CA PRO A 84 -0.44 -3.72 19.56
C PRO A 84 -0.39 -3.15 18.15
N VAL A 85 -0.77 -1.87 18.02
CA VAL A 85 -0.73 -1.16 16.75
C VAL A 85 0.67 -1.19 16.13
N SER A 86 1.71 -1.13 16.94
CA SER A 86 3.10 -1.15 16.48
C SER A 86 3.52 -2.43 15.76
N THR A 87 2.75 -3.51 15.93
CA THR A 87 3.09 -4.81 15.31
C THR A 87 2.39 -5.04 13.97
N VAL A 88 1.44 -4.19 13.59
CA VAL A 88 0.71 -4.36 12.34
C VAL A 88 1.21 -3.38 11.27
N THR A 89 0.90 -3.70 10.00
CA THR A 89 1.25 -2.81 8.90
C THR A 89 0.24 -1.67 8.84
N PRO A 90 0.69 -0.40 8.91
CA PRO A 90 -0.22 0.75 9.01
C PRO A 90 -0.81 1.16 7.65
N TYR A 91 -1.67 0.32 7.11
CA TYR A 91 -2.27 0.51 5.78
C TYR A 91 -3.10 1.80 5.67
N TRP A 92 -3.60 2.32 6.77
CA TRP A 92 -4.39 3.56 6.79
C TRP A 92 -3.61 4.78 6.29
N ARG A 93 -2.28 4.71 6.26
CA ARG A 93 -1.44 5.80 5.74
C ARG A 93 -1.52 5.94 4.22
N MET A 94 -2.05 4.92 3.53
CA MET A 94 -2.11 4.86 2.07
C MET A 94 -3.48 5.21 1.50
N VAL A 95 -4.46 5.51 2.33
CA VAL A 95 -5.84 5.61 1.86
C VAL A 95 -6.49 6.89 2.37
N ASP A 96 -7.02 7.69 1.44
CA ASP A 96 -7.85 8.84 1.79
C ASP A 96 -9.15 8.32 2.39
N PRO A 97 -9.50 8.69 3.65
CA PRO A 97 -10.74 8.24 4.27
C PRO A 97 -12.00 8.60 3.46
N ALA A 98 -11.93 9.63 2.63
CA ALA A 98 -13.06 10.04 1.80
C ALA A 98 -13.18 9.24 0.51
N SER A 99 -12.22 8.38 0.20
CA SER A 99 -12.20 7.64 -1.06
C SER A 99 -13.09 6.41 -1.05
N LEU A 100 -13.43 5.93 -2.25
CA LEU A 100 -14.16 4.67 -2.41
C LEU A 100 -13.33 3.48 -1.90
N LEU A 101 -12.01 3.54 -2.07
CA LEU A 101 -11.12 2.49 -1.61
C LEU A 101 -11.25 2.31 -0.08
N ALA A 102 -11.37 3.40 0.67
CA ALA A 102 -11.52 3.34 2.12
C ALA A 102 -12.71 2.48 2.55
N LYS A 103 -13.79 2.52 1.78
CA LYS A 103 -14.98 1.72 2.06
C LYS A 103 -14.77 0.23 1.84
N ARG A 104 -13.76 -0.12 1.06
CA ARG A 104 -13.46 -1.52 0.72
C ARG A 104 -12.38 -2.13 1.61
N LEU A 105 -11.69 -1.31 2.38
CA LEU A 105 -10.64 -1.80 3.28
C LEU A 105 -11.23 -2.16 4.64
N ALA A 106 -10.62 -3.13 5.31
CA ALA A 106 -11.02 -3.54 6.64
C ALA A 106 -11.05 -2.34 7.59
N GLY A 107 -12.06 -2.26 8.43
CA GLY A 107 -12.27 -1.16 9.37
C GLY A 107 -13.01 0.04 8.77
N GLY A 108 -12.99 0.21 7.46
CA GLY A 108 -13.70 1.27 6.77
C GLY A 108 -13.16 2.68 6.98
N PRO A 109 -13.85 3.71 6.43
CA PRO A 109 -13.38 5.10 6.48
C PRO A 109 -13.20 5.65 7.89
N THR A 110 -14.09 5.33 8.80
CA THR A 110 -14.05 5.84 10.18
C THR A 110 -12.77 5.37 10.88
N PHE A 111 -12.47 4.08 10.79
CA PHE A 111 -11.26 3.52 11.39
C PHE A 111 -10.01 4.18 10.81
N ILE A 112 -9.95 4.31 9.47
CA ILE A 112 -8.81 4.92 8.78
C ILE A 112 -8.60 6.36 9.27
N ARG A 113 -9.68 7.13 9.35
CA ARG A 113 -9.63 8.52 9.82
C ARG A 113 -9.14 8.59 11.26
N GLU A 114 -9.63 7.71 12.12
CA GLU A 114 -9.25 7.67 13.53
C GLU A 114 -7.77 7.36 13.70
N ARG A 115 -7.24 6.41 12.91
CA ARG A 115 -5.83 6.04 12.99
C ARG A 115 -4.92 7.17 12.52
N LEU A 116 -5.26 7.82 11.41
CA LEU A 116 -4.49 8.97 10.93
C LEU A 116 -4.48 10.11 11.94
N ALA A 117 -5.64 10.37 12.54
CA ALA A 117 -5.74 11.41 13.57
C ALA A 117 -4.91 11.07 14.81
N ALA A 118 -4.92 9.81 15.23
CA ALA A 118 -4.15 9.37 16.38
C ALA A 118 -2.64 9.53 16.15
N GLU A 119 -2.17 9.24 14.93
CA GLU A 119 -0.75 9.41 14.59
C GLU A 119 -0.35 10.88 14.50
N GLY A 120 -1.25 11.72 14.02
CA GLY A 120 -0.96 13.14 13.83
C GLY A 120 -0.99 13.99 15.10
N ARG A 121 -1.42 13.43 16.22
CA ARG A 121 -1.52 14.16 17.49
C ARG A 121 -0.27 14.12 18.35
N GLU A 122 0.70 13.38 17.95
CA GLU A 122 1.95 13.29 18.71
C GLU A 122 2.86 14.48 18.51
#